data_f249557716fed488783e4280e2ede71d
#
_entry.id   f249557716fed488783e4280e2ede71d
#
_cell.length_a   1.000
_cell.length_b   1.000
_cell.length_c   1.000
_cell.angle_alpha   90.00
_cell.angle_beta   90.00
_cell.angle_gamma   90.00
#
_symmetry.space_group_name_H-M   'P 1'
#
loop_
_entity.id
_entity.type
_entity.pdbx_description
1 polymer ?
#
loop_
_entity_poly.entity_id
_entity_poly.type
_entity_poly.pdbx_seq_one_letter_code
_entity_poly.pdbx_strand_id
1 'polypeptide(L)'
;MESTEAKIFKDLPFREEELSAIEADNPDGLSSGEIIDILTGRGFKFSEATLRKYVQLGLLPRSRRVGSKGKHKGSRGLYPAGTIRQINEIKNLMALDCTIEQIRCHFAFVGGEVEELRALVERILEKLEEGLRNQSASDLASTDLRQQIEAVRNVAEELIQRVESSAKKIKTLGQLAREAV
;
A
#
# COMPACT_ATOMS: atom_id res chain seq x y z
N MET A 1 25.12 -26.65 -9.08
CA MET A 1 23.71 -26.33 -8.77
C MET A 1 23.70 -24.89 -8.29
N GLU A 2 23.41 -23.94 -9.19
CA GLU A 2 23.16 -22.56 -8.77
C GLU A 2 21.89 -22.56 -7.92
N SER A 3 21.99 -21.98 -6.74
CA SER A 3 20.91 -21.93 -5.75
C SER A 3 19.68 -21.27 -6.36
N THR A 4 18.49 -21.81 -6.11
CA THR A 4 17.19 -21.27 -6.56
C THR A 4 17.03 -19.79 -6.16
N GLU A 5 17.63 -19.39 -5.04
CA GLU A 5 17.67 -18.00 -4.56
C GLU A 5 18.40 -17.06 -5.52
N ALA A 6 19.55 -17.47 -6.10
CA ALA A 6 20.29 -16.66 -7.06
C ALA A 6 19.51 -16.42 -8.36
N LYS A 7 18.63 -17.33 -8.73
CA LYS A 7 17.78 -17.22 -9.92
C LYS A 7 16.62 -16.24 -9.68
N ILE A 8 16.05 -16.25 -8.47
CA ILE A 8 14.94 -15.37 -8.06
C ILE A 8 15.37 -13.88 -8.13
N PHE A 9 16.58 -13.56 -7.66
CA PHE A 9 17.09 -12.18 -7.66
C PHE A 9 17.57 -11.68 -9.04
N LYS A 10 17.87 -12.60 -9.96
CA LYS A 10 18.38 -12.23 -11.30
C LYS A 10 17.28 -11.75 -12.25
N ASP A 11 16.04 -12.16 -12.02
CA ASP A 11 14.87 -11.87 -12.88
C ASP A 11 13.94 -10.79 -12.31
N LEU A 12 14.33 -10.13 -11.19
CA LEU A 12 13.59 -8.98 -10.65
C LEU A 12 13.94 -7.72 -11.45
N PRO A 13 12.96 -7.07 -12.11
CA PRO A 13 13.23 -5.91 -12.93
C PRO A 13 13.61 -4.66 -12.12
N PHE A 14 13.24 -4.60 -10.85
CA PHE A 14 13.59 -3.52 -9.93
C PHE A 14 14.32 -4.04 -8.71
N ARG A 15 15.40 -3.35 -8.32
CA ARG A 15 16.10 -3.56 -7.06
C ARG A 15 15.42 -2.79 -5.95
N GLU A 16 15.71 -3.14 -4.70
CA GLU A 16 15.11 -2.52 -3.52
C GLU A 16 15.37 -1.01 -3.46
N GLU A 17 16.61 -0.59 -3.79
CA GLU A 17 16.99 0.82 -3.81
C GLU A 17 16.19 1.61 -4.86
N GLU A 18 15.92 1.00 -6.04
CA GLU A 18 15.15 1.62 -7.10
C GLU A 18 13.67 1.75 -6.72
N LEU A 19 13.11 0.73 -6.07
CA LEU A 19 11.73 0.78 -5.56
C LEU A 19 11.57 1.86 -4.50
N SER A 20 12.51 1.93 -3.57
CA SER A 20 12.52 2.95 -2.52
C SER A 20 12.68 4.36 -3.10
N ALA A 21 13.49 4.54 -4.14
CA ALA A 21 13.64 5.82 -4.83
C ALA A 21 12.33 6.22 -5.53
N ILE A 22 11.68 5.29 -6.25
CA ILE A 22 10.38 5.55 -6.90
C ILE A 22 9.32 5.96 -5.86
N GLU A 23 9.28 5.29 -4.72
CA GLU A 23 8.35 5.60 -3.63
C GLU A 23 8.62 6.99 -3.03
N ALA A 24 9.88 7.34 -2.82
CA ALA A 24 10.27 8.64 -2.28
C ALA A 24 9.99 9.80 -3.27
N ASP A 25 10.21 9.57 -4.57
CA ASP A 25 9.97 10.57 -5.63
C ASP A 25 8.47 10.81 -5.88
N ASN A 26 7.60 9.88 -5.45
CA ASN A 26 6.16 9.93 -5.72
C ASN A 26 5.31 9.81 -4.44
N PRO A 27 5.48 10.67 -3.44
CA PRO A 27 4.77 10.57 -2.15
C PRO A 27 3.25 10.68 -2.29
N ASP A 28 2.77 11.40 -3.32
CA ASP A 28 1.34 11.54 -3.61
C ASP A 28 0.75 10.34 -4.37
N GLY A 29 1.59 9.43 -4.85
CA GLY A 29 1.22 8.27 -5.66
C GLY A 29 1.42 8.51 -7.16
N LEU A 30 1.12 7.48 -7.95
CA LEU A 30 1.36 7.39 -9.40
C LEU A 30 0.04 7.22 -10.16
N SER A 31 -0.10 7.88 -11.30
CA SER A 31 -1.18 7.60 -12.26
C SER A 31 -0.96 6.27 -12.99
N SER A 32 -2.01 5.74 -13.63
CA SER A 32 -1.88 4.52 -14.45
C SER A 32 -0.84 4.65 -15.56
N GLY A 33 -0.75 5.83 -16.19
CA GLY A 33 0.25 6.10 -17.24
C GLY A 33 1.67 6.03 -16.69
N GLU A 34 1.97 6.74 -15.60
CA GLU A 34 3.29 6.74 -14.95
C GLU A 34 3.71 5.33 -14.51
N ILE A 35 2.78 4.52 -13.96
CA ILE A 35 3.05 3.12 -13.63
C ILE A 35 3.46 2.32 -14.87
N ILE A 36 2.71 2.47 -15.98
CA ILE A 36 2.98 1.75 -17.23
C ILE A 36 4.31 2.19 -17.80
N ASP A 37 4.60 3.49 -17.84
CA ASP A 37 5.84 4.04 -18.37
C ASP A 37 7.06 3.56 -17.58
N ILE A 38 6.99 3.54 -16.25
CA ILE A 38 8.06 3.01 -15.39
C ILE A 38 8.30 1.52 -15.67
N LEU A 39 7.24 0.73 -15.76
CA LEU A 39 7.35 -0.71 -15.99
C LEU A 39 7.84 -1.04 -17.40
N THR A 40 7.32 -0.37 -18.44
CA THR A 40 7.72 -0.60 -19.82
C THR A 40 9.13 -0.08 -20.12
N GLY A 41 9.53 1.02 -19.48
CA GLY A 41 10.91 1.53 -19.53
C GLY A 41 11.95 0.53 -19.00
N ARG A 42 11.54 -0.42 -18.17
CA ARG A 42 12.36 -1.55 -17.67
C ARG A 42 12.17 -2.84 -18.47
N GLY A 43 11.43 -2.80 -19.57
CA GLY A 43 11.20 -3.96 -20.44
C GLY A 43 10.04 -4.86 -20.04
N PHE A 44 9.28 -4.48 -19.00
CA PHE A 44 8.06 -5.23 -18.65
C PHE A 44 7.01 -5.08 -19.75
N LYS A 45 6.42 -6.19 -20.13
CA LYS A 45 5.17 -6.16 -20.89
C LYS A 45 4.01 -5.91 -19.94
N PHE A 46 3.66 -4.65 -19.74
CA PHE A 46 2.59 -4.24 -18.84
C PHE A 46 1.67 -3.24 -19.53
N SER A 47 0.35 -3.38 -19.35
CA SER A 47 -0.65 -2.54 -20.00
C SER A 47 -1.70 -2.06 -18.99
N GLU A 48 -2.47 -1.04 -19.37
CA GLU A 48 -3.58 -0.56 -18.54
C GLU A 48 -4.63 -1.66 -18.30
N ALA A 49 -4.86 -2.52 -19.27
CA ALA A 49 -5.75 -3.67 -19.12
C ALA A 49 -5.24 -4.65 -18.04
N THR A 50 -3.91 -4.89 -18.01
CA THR A 50 -3.28 -5.71 -16.98
C THR A 50 -3.40 -5.07 -15.59
N LEU A 51 -3.16 -3.75 -15.50
CA LEU A 51 -3.31 -3.00 -14.25
C LEU A 51 -4.73 -3.12 -13.71
N ARG A 52 -5.73 -2.85 -14.56
CA ARG A 52 -7.16 -2.99 -14.19
C ARG A 52 -7.50 -4.40 -13.75
N LYS A 53 -7.03 -5.42 -14.46
CA LYS A 53 -7.23 -6.83 -14.09
C LYS A 53 -6.66 -7.13 -12.71
N TYR A 54 -5.47 -6.66 -12.39
CA TYR A 54 -4.86 -6.87 -11.08
C TYR A 54 -5.64 -6.19 -9.95
N VAL A 55 -6.15 -4.98 -10.19
CA VAL A 55 -7.04 -4.29 -9.25
C VAL A 55 -8.36 -5.07 -9.06
N GLN A 56 -8.98 -5.55 -10.15
CA GLN A 56 -10.21 -6.35 -10.08
C GLN A 56 -10.01 -7.67 -9.32
N LEU A 57 -8.85 -8.29 -9.46
CA LEU A 57 -8.48 -9.51 -8.74
C LEU A 57 -8.09 -9.25 -7.27
N GLY A 58 -8.03 -8.00 -6.83
CA GLY A 58 -7.60 -7.63 -5.50
C GLY A 58 -6.10 -7.82 -5.26
N LEU A 59 -5.30 -7.89 -6.33
CA LEU A 59 -3.84 -7.99 -6.27
C LEU A 59 -3.18 -6.63 -6.11
N LEU A 60 -3.88 -5.55 -6.45
CA LEU A 60 -3.41 -4.16 -6.34
C LEU A 60 -4.49 -3.30 -5.68
N PRO A 61 -4.09 -2.24 -5.00
CA PRO A 61 -5.01 -1.28 -4.42
C PRO A 61 -5.78 -0.53 -5.50
N ARG A 62 -6.91 0.06 -5.14
CA ARG A 62 -7.66 0.97 -6.01
C ARG A 62 -7.00 2.34 -6.06
N SER A 63 -7.09 3.01 -7.20
CA SER A 63 -6.68 4.40 -7.29
C SER A 63 -7.61 5.32 -6.48
N ARG A 64 -7.03 6.29 -5.79
CA ARG A 64 -7.77 7.41 -5.19
C ARG A 64 -7.94 8.53 -6.21
N ARG A 65 -9.09 9.19 -6.21
CA ARG A 65 -9.31 10.36 -7.06
C ARG A 65 -8.75 11.61 -6.40
N VAL A 66 -7.84 12.28 -7.09
CA VAL A 66 -7.29 13.57 -6.67
C VAL A 66 -7.79 14.63 -7.64
N GLY A 67 -8.46 15.66 -7.11
CA GLY A 67 -8.94 16.79 -7.89
C GLY A 67 -7.77 17.68 -8.32
N SER A 68 -7.66 18.01 -9.60
CA SER A 68 -6.74 19.06 -10.04
C SER A 68 -7.34 20.43 -9.71
N LYS A 69 -6.62 21.27 -8.95
CA LYS A 69 -7.00 22.67 -8.76
C LYS A 69 -6.97 23.39 -10.12
N GLY A 70 -8.13 23.87 -10.57
CA GLY A 70 -8.27 24.71 -11.78
C GLY A 70 -9.58 24.47 -12.51
N LYS A 71 -10.15 25.56 -13.09
CA LYS A 71 -11.37 25.53 -13.91
C LYS A 71 -11.12 24.59 -15.11
N HIS A 72 -11.90 23.52 -15.26
CA HIS A 72 -11.85 22.53 -16.35
C HIS A 72 -10.76 21.42 -16.27
N LYS A 73 -10.13 21.17 -15.13
CA LYS A 73 -9.24 20.00 -14.97
C LYS A 73 -9.97 18.88 -14.23
N GLY A 74 -10.18 17.74 -14.92
CA GLY A 74 -10.81 16.55 -14.37
C GLY A 74 -10.05 15.94 -13.20
N SER A 75 -10.67 15.01 -12.45
CA SER A 75 -10.00 14.26 -11.39
C SER A 75 -9.06 13.20 -11.98
N ARG A 76 -7.87 13.08 -11.42
CA ARG A 76 -6.86 12.07 -11.75
C ARG A 76 -6.91 10.93 -10.73
N GLY A 77 -6.91 9.68 -11.20
CA GLY A 77 -6.75 8.52 -10.32
C GLY A 77 -5.26 8.32 -10.00
N LEU A 78 -4.90 8.30 -8.74
CA LEU A 78 -3.55 7.99 -8.28
C LEU A 78 -3.54 6.69 -7.49
N TYR A 79 -2.62 5.82 -7.82
CA TYR A 79 -2.31 4.61 -7.07
C TYR A 79 -1.23 4.93 -6.03
N PRO A 80 -1.21 4.24 -4.87
CA PRO A 80 -0.10 4.40 -3.91
C PRO A 80 1.26 4.15 -4.56
N ALA A 81 2.30 4.87 -4.12
CA ALA A 81 3.65 4.74 -4.69
C ALA A 81 4.18 3.30 -4.63
N GLY A 82 3.87 2.56 -3.56
CA GLY A 82 4.21 1.14 -3.39
C GLY A 82 3.57 0.17 -4.39
N THR A 83 2.70 0.64 -5.29
CA THR A 83 2.08 -0.20 -6.33
C THR A 83 3.11 -0.84 -7.27
N ILE A 84 4.21 -0.13 -7.59
CA ILE A 84 5.30 -0.68 -8.42
C ILE A 84 5.97 -1.85 -7.70
N ARG A 85 6.27 -1.72 -6.42
CA ARG A 85 6.82 -2.79 -5.57
C ARG A 85 5.90 -4.01 -5.56
N GLN A 86 4.61 -3.80 -5.42
CA GLN A 86 3.62 -4.88 -5.41
C GLN A 86 3.52 -5.58 -6.76
N ILE A 87 3.59 -4.85 -7.88
CA ILE A 87 3.66 -5.44 -9.22
C ILE A 87 4.94 -6.26 -9.40
N ASN A 88 6.07 -5.74 -8.92
CA ASN A 88 7.35 -6.44 -8.96
C ASN A 88 7.27 -7.79 -8.22
N GLU A 89 6.67 -7.81 -7.03
CA GLU A 89 6.46 -9.03 -6.24
C GLU A 89 5.46 -10.00 -6.90
N ILE A 90 4.36 -9.50 -7.50
CA ILE A 90 3.42 -10.33 -8.27
C ILE A 90 4.15 -11.05 -9.41
N LYS A 91 5.00 -10.33 -10.14
CA LYS A 91 5.75 -10.90 -11.26
C LYS A 91 6.75 -11.96 -10.79
N ASN A 92 7.40 -11.73 -9.67
CA ASN A 92 8.30 -12.71 -9.07
C ASN A 92 7.55 -14.00 -8.68
N LEU A 93 6.40 -13.87 -8.01
CA LEU A 93 5.58 -15.03 -7.64
C LEU A 93 5.05 -15.79 -8.86
N MET A 94 4.69 -15.07 -9.94
CA MET A 94 4.32 -15.71 -11.21
C MET A 94 5.49 -16.47 -11.85
N ALA A 95 6.70 -15.93 -11.75
CA ALA A 95 7.91 -16.61 -12.24
C ALA A 95 8.26 -17.87 -11.42
N LEU A 96 7.72 -18.02 -10.21
CA LEU A 96 7.78 -19.20 -9.37
C LEU A 96 6.56 -20.13 -9.55
N ASP A 97 5.85 -20.00 -10.67
CA ASP A 97 4.65 -20.80 -11.00
C ASP A 97 3.50 -20.70 -9.99
N CYS A 98 3.46 -19.62 -9.17
CA CYS A 98 2.35 -19.40 -8.27
C CYS A 98 1.07 -19.06 -9.06
N THR A 99 -0.04 -19.71 -8.70
CA THR A 99 -1.35 -19.39 -9.25
C THR A 99 -1.85 -18.02 -8.78
N ILE A 100 -2.79 -17.44 -9.49
CA ILE A 100 -3.40 -16.13 -9.11
C ILE A 100 -4.02 -16.23 -7.69
N GLU A 101 -4.65 -17.34 -7.35
CA GLU A 101 -5.23 -17.57 -6.02
C GLU A 101 -4.15 -17.61 -4.94
N GLN A 102 -3.03 -18.28 -5.21
CA GLN A 102 -1.89 -18.30 -4.30
C GLN A 102 -1.26 -16.92 -4.16
N ILE A 103 -1.14 -16.17 -5.25
CA ILE A 103 -0.67 -14.78 -5.23
C ILE A 103 -1.64 -13.91 -4.45
N ARG A 104 -2.96 -14.06 -4.64
CA ARG A 104 -3.96 -13.38 -3.82
C ARG A 104 -3.82 -13.69 -2.35
N CYS A 105 -3.63 -14.95 -1.98
CA CYS A 105 -3.34 -15.33 -0.58
C CYS A 105 -2.02 -14.73 -0.07
N HIS A 106 -1.00 -14.60 -0.92
CA HIS A 106 0.27 -14.00 -0.54
C HIS A 106 0.14 -12.49 -0.29
N PHE A 107 -0.57 -11.80 -1.17
CA PHE A 107 -0.93 -10.39 -0.99
C PHE A 107 -2.20 -10.22 -0.17
N ALA A 108 -2.76 -11.30 0.41
CA ALA A 108 -3.96 -11.13 1.16
C ALA A 108 -3.84 -9.85 2.00
N PHE A 109 -3.99 -8.86 1.38
CA PHE A 109 -5.02 -7.96 1.18
C PHE A 109 -5.07 -6.74 2.08
N VAL A 110 -4.28 -6.60 3.05
CA VAL A 110 -4.56 -5.60 4.09
C VAL A 110 -3.58 -4.43 4.04
N GLY A 111 -2.53 -4.52 3.21
CA GLY A 111 -1.51 -3.47 3.17
C GLY A 111 -2.05 -2.11 2.70
N GLY A 112 -2.81 -2.10 1.61
CA GLY A 112 -3.42 -0.88 1.07
C GLY A 112 -4.51 -0.32 1.98
N GLU A 113 -5.39 -1.19 2.46
CA GLU A 113 -6.48 -0.85 3.37
C GLU A 113 -5.96 -0.40 4.74
N VAL A 114 -4.87 -0.98 5.22
CA VAL A 114 -4.22 -0.54 6.46
C VAL A 114 -3.60 0.84 6.30
N GLU A 115 -2.92 1.11 5.20
CA GLU A 115 -2.39 2.45 4.92
C GLU A 115 -3.50 3.49 4.74
N GLU A 116 -4.61 3.14 4.08
CA GLU A 116 -5.79 4.01 4.00
C GLU A 116 -6.39 4.28 5.38
N LEU A 117 -6.49 3.25 6.23
CA LEU A 117 -6.96 3.37 7.61
C LEU A 117 -6.03 4.28 8.42
N ARG A 118 -4.71 4.07 8.34
CA ARG A 118 -3.70 4.90 9.01
C ARG A 118 -3.85 6.36 8.60
N ALA A 119 -3.91 6.64 7.30
CA ALA A 119 -4.08 7.98 6.77
C ALA A 119 -5.43 8.62 7.17
N LEU A 120 -6.49 7.81 7.31
CA LEU A 120 -7.79 8.29 7.77
C LEU A 120 -7.75 8.67 9.25
N VAL A 121 -7.15 7.81 10.08
CA VAL A 121 -6.98 8.05 11.52
C VAL A 121 -6.20 9.33 11.75
N GLU A 122 -5.05 9.52 11.10
CA GLU A 122 -4.24 10.73 11.21
C GLU A 122 -5.03 11.99 10.84
N ARG A 123 -5.76 11.97 9.73
CA ARG A 123 -6.61 13.10 9.32
C ARG A 123 -7.73 13.42 10.34
N ILE A 124 -8.26 12.41 11.00
CA ILE A 124 -9.28 12.62 12.04
C ILE A 124 -8.64 13.25 13.28
N LEU A 125 -7.49 12.73 13.72
CA LEU A 125 -6.76 13.26 14.87
C LEU A 125 -6.31 14.70 14.65
N GLU A 126 -5.78 15.03 13.47
CA GLU A 126 -5.42 16.41 13.08
C GLU A 126 -6.61 17.35 13.19
N LYS A 127 -7.79 16.95 12.69
CA LYS A 127 -9.01 17.75 12.79
C LYS A 127 -9.50 17.95 14.23
N LEU A 128 -9.36 16.91 15.08
CA LEU A 128 -9.71 17.01 16.49
C LEU A 128 -8.75 17.96 17.23
N GLU A 129 -7.45 17.88 16.97
CA GLU A 129 -6.45 18.78 17.51
C GLU A 129 -6.63 20.22 17.03
N GLU A 130 -6.98 20.43 15.75
CA GLU A 130 -7.29 21.73 15.20
C GLU A 130 -8.57 22.32 15.85
N GLY A 131 -9.61 21.50 15.98
CA GLY A 131 -10.82 21.88 16.69
C GLY A 131 -10.56 22.32 18.13
N LEU A 132 -9.68 21.58 18.82
CA LEU A 132 -9.29 21.91 20.19
C LEU A 132 -8.48 23.22 20.28
N ARG A 133 -7.60 23.50 19.31
CA ARG A 133 -6.84 24.76 19.25
C ARG A 133 -7.73 25.97 19.03
N ASN A 134 -8.82 25.81 18.28
CA ASN A 134 -9.73 26.88 17.92
C ASN A 134 -10.80 27.16 19.00
N GLN A 135 -10.91 26.33 20.02
CA GLN A 135 -11.83 26.55 21.15
C GLN A 135 -11.08 27.16 22.34
N SER A 136 -11.57 28.32 22.78
CA SER A 136 -11.12 28.95 24.05
C SER A 136 -11.70 28.21 25.27
N ALA A 137 -11.42 26.89 25.36
CA ALA A 137 -11.85 26.08 26.48
C ALA A 137 -10.98 26.35 27.72
N SER A 138 -11.55 26.16 28.91
CA SER A 138 -10.77 26.24 30.16
C SER A 138 -9.61 25.22 30.13
N ASP A 139 -8.47 25.57 30.72
CA ASP A 139 -7.23 24.75 30.67
C ASP A 139 -7.44 23.29 31.13
N LEU A 140 -8.34 23.06 32.08
CA LEU A 140 -8.66 21.71 32.57
C LEU A 140 -9.42 20.86 31.53
N ALA A 141 -10.43 21.42 30.87
CA ALA A 141 -11.19 20.72 29.84
C ALA A 141 -10.34 20.44 28.58
N SER A 142 -9.44 21.35 28.23
CA SER A 142 -8.51 21.16 27.11
C SER A 142 -7.46 20.09 27.38
N THR A 143 -7.05 19.90 28.63
CA THR A 143 -6.11 18.85 29.06
C THR A 143 -6.76 17.48 28.98
N ASP A 144 -7.99 17.32 29.47
CA ASP A 144 -8.73 16.06 29.40
C ASP A 144 -8.98 15.63 27.95
N LEU A 145 -9.39 16.55 27.07
CA LEU A 145 -9.59 16.26 25.66
C LEU A 145 -8.29 15.86 24.92
N ARG A 146 -7.16 16.48 25.24
CA ARG A 146 -5.85 16.06 24.70
C ARG A 146 -5.51 14.63 25.11
N GLN A 147 -5.75 14.29 26.37
CA GLN A 147 -5.52 12.95 26.88
C GLN A 147 -6.43 11.91 26.19
N GLN A 148 -7.69 12.28 25.90
CA GLN A 148 -8.60 11.41 25.14
C GLN A 148 -8.15 11.25 23.69
N ILE A 149 -7.69 12.30 23.00
CA ILE A 149 -7.14 12.21 21.64
C ILE A 149 -5.94 11.28 21.61
N GLU A 150 -5.04 11.39 22.57
CA GLU A 150 -3.87 10.51 22.68
C GLU A 150 -4.27 9.05 22.96
N ALA A 151 -5.28 8.82 23.77
CA ALA A 151 -5.82 7.48 23.99
C ALA A 151 -6.41 6.89 22.70
N VAL A 152 -7.11 7.68 21.87
CA VAL A 152 -7.62 7.26 20.56
C VAL A 152 -6.46 6.92 19.62
N ARG A 153 -5.39 7.72 19.59
CA ARG A 153 -4.17 7.44 18.80
C ARG A 153 -3.60 6.08 19.16
N ASN A 154 -3.40 5.81 20.44
CA ASN A 154 -2.82 4.56 20.93
C ASN A 154 -3.69 3.34 20.56
N VAL A 155 -5.01 3.44 20.71
CA VAL A 155 -5.95 2.37 20.34
C VAL A 155 -5.94 2.12 18.83
N ALA A 156 -5.87 3.18 18.01
CA ALA A 156 -5.82 3.05 16.57
C ALA A 156 -4.51 2.37 16.11
N GLU A 157 -3.37 2.73 16.70
CA GLU A 157 -2.10 2.06 16.43
C GLU A 157 -2.12 0.59 16.84
N GLU A 158 -2.67 0.27 18.01
CA GLU A 158 -2.82 -1.12 18.45
C GLU A 158 -3.70 -1.92 17.48
N LEU A 159 -4.82 -1.35 17.02
CA LEU A 159 -5.69 -1.98 16.03
C LEU A 159 -4.92 -2.27 14.74
N ILE A 160 -4.20 -1.29 14.20
CA ILE A 160 -3.40 -1.41 12.98
C ILE A 160 -2.36 -2.53 13.13
N GLN A 161 -1.59 -2.55 14.22
CA GLN A 161 -0.59 -3.58 14.49
C GLN A 161 -1.21 -4.99 14.58
N ARG A 162 -2.39 -5.12 15.19
CA ARG A 162 -3.11 -6.41 15.27
C ARG A 162 -3.55 -6.89 13.89
N VAL A 163 -4.04 -6.00 13.04
CA VAL A 163 -4.43 -6.30 11.67
C VAL A 163 -3.22 -6.74 10.85
N GLU A 164 -2.11 -5.98 10.88
CA GLU A 164 -0.86 -6.33 10.20
C GLU A 164 -0.30 -7.67 10.68
N SER A 165 -0.30 -7.91 11.99
CA SER A 165 0.14 -9.19 12.56
C SER A 165 -0.71 -10.36 12.10
N SER A 166 -2.02 -10.18 12.03
CA SER A 166 -2.95 -11.22 11.54
C SER A 166 -2.73 -11.50 10.06
N ALA A 167 -2.55 -10.47 9.24
CA ALA A 167 -2.22 -10.60 7.83
C ALA A 167 -0.89 -11.36 7.62
N LYS A 168 0.11 -11.04 8.44
CA LYS A 168 1.41 -11.73 8.44
C LYS A 168 1.29 -13.22 8.78
N LYS A 169 0.47 -13.57 9.77
CA LYS A 169 0.21 -14.98 10.15
C LYS A 169 -0.48 -15.74 9.02
N ILE A 170 -1.47 -15.14 8.36
CA ILE A 170 -2.14 -15.74 7.20
C ILE A 170 -1.13 -16.00 6.07
N LYS A 171 -0.24 -15.03 5.80
CA LYS A 171 0.84 -15.16 4.83
C LYS A 171 1.75 -16.34 5.16
N THR A 172 2.18 -16.48 6.42
CA THR A 172 3.05 -17.57 6.88
C THR A 172 2.36 -18.94 6.77
N LEU A 173 1.09 -19.04 7.14
CA LEU A 173 0.32 -20.29 6.99
C LEU A 173 0.18 -20.71 5.53
N GLY A 174 0.01 -19.77 4.62
CA GLY A 174 -0.02 -20.04 3.17
C GLY A 174 1.34 -20.52 2.63
N GLN A 175 2.45 -20.11 3.22
CA GLN A 175 3.80 -20.60 2.87
C GLN A 175 4.03 -22.02 3.39
N LEU A 176 3.73 -22.28 4.64
CA LEU A 176 3.88 -23.61 5.26
C LEU A 176 3.03 -24.69 4.56
N ALA A 177 1.84 -24.34 4.10
CA ALA A 177 0.98 -25.25 3.33
C ALA A 177 1.58 -25.64 1.96
N ARG A 178 2.56 -24.88 1.44
CA ARG A 178 3.27 -25.15 0.18
C ARG A 178 4.49 -26.05 0.37
N GLU A 179 5.14 -25.95 1.51
CA GLU A 179 6.30 -26.79 1.85
C GLU A 179 5.90 -28.22 2.25
N ALA A 180 4.59 -28.45 2.49
CA ALA A 180 4.04 -29.73 2.91
C ALA A 180 3.46 -30.57 1.74
N VAL A 181 3.55 -30.10 0.48
CA VAL A 181 3.11 -30.79 -0.75
C VAL A 181 4.30 -31.06 -1.66
#